data_c1df0e82e3e0e983b243d7a4f5c52e79
#
_entry.id   c1df0e82e3e0e983b243d7a4f5c52e79
#
_cell.length_a   1.000
_cell.length_b   1.000
_cell.length_c   1.000
_cell.angle_alpha   90.00
_cell.angle_beta   90.00
_cell.angle_gamma   90.00
#
_symmetry.space_group_name_H-M   'P 1'
#
loop_
_entity.id
_entity.type
_entity.pdbx_description
1 polymer ?
#
loop_
_entity_poly.entity_id
_entity_poly.type
_entity_poly.pdbx_seq_one_letter_code
_entity_poly.pdbx_strand_id
1 'polypeptide(L)' 'MTVEEIKTVLNEKCNDSWDMLKIMENVYGQKSMPAEKALTKWVTYDDLFRELYNESPLYSSI' A
#
# COMPACT_ATOMS: atom_id res chain seq x y z
N MET A 1 14.07 -13.14 -10.74
CA MET A 1 12.90 -12.25 -10.98
C MET A 1 13.21 -11.22 -12.03
N THR A 2 12.30 -10.98 -12.94
CA THR A 2 12.43 -9.90 -13.89
C THR A 2 12.01 -8.57 -13.25
N VAL A 3 12.39 -7.46 -13.87
CA VAL A 3 11.99 -6.12 -13.39
C VAL A 3 10.46 -5.99 -13.35
N GLU A 4 9.77 -6.54 -14.34
CA GLU A 4 8.31 -6.49 -14.39
C GLU A 4 7.65 -7.33 -13.31
N GLU A 5 8.24 -8.47 -12.96
CA GLU A 5 7.75 -9.29 -11.87
C GLU A 5 7.89 -8.57 -10.53
N ILE A 6 9.02 -7.89 -10.32
CA ILE A 6 9.25 -7.10 -9.10
C ILE A 6 8.22 -5.97 -9.03
N LYS A 7 7.97 -5.29 -10.15
CA LYS A 7 6.98 -4.22 -10.22
C LYS A 7 5.59 -4.73 -9.87
N THR A 8 5.21 -5.88 -10.41
CA THR A 8 3.91 -6.50 -10.11
C THR A 8 3.78 -6.85 -8.63
N VAL A 9 4.81 -7.47 -8.04
CA VAL A 9 4.80 -7.82 -6.62
C VAL A 9 4.69 -6.56 -5.75
N LEU A 10 5.45 -5.52 -6.08
CA LEU A 10 5.41 -4.27 -5.32
C LEU A 10 4.04 -3.59 -5.44
N ASN A 11 3.45 -3.62 -6.63
CA ASN A 11 2.10 -3.10 -6.84
C ASN A 11 1.08 -3.86 -5.99
N GLU A 12 1.20 -5.18 -5.90
CA GLU A 12 0.35 -5.99 -5.03
C GLU A 12 0.51 -5.61 -3.56
N LYS A 13 1.75 -5.35 -3.12
CA LYS A 13 2.01 -4.90 -1.75
C LYS A 13 1.35 -3.56 -1.46
N CYS A 14 1.35 -2.64 -2.43
CA CYS A 14 0.65 -1.37 -2.30
C CYS A 14 -0.85 -1.59 -2.13
N ASN A 15 -1.45 -2.46 -2.95
CA ASN A 15 -2.87 -2.77 -2.85
C ASN A 15 -3.22 -3.44 -1.53
N ASP A 16 -2.43 -4.42 -1.10
CA ASP A 16 -2.67 -5.13 0.16
C ASP A 16 -2.61 -4.19 1.36
N SER A 17 -1.62 -3.31 1.38
CA SER A 17 -1.47 -2.34 2.48
C SER A 17 -2.60 -1.31 2.48
N TRP A 18 -3.07 -0.90 1.31
CA TRP A 18 -4.22 0.00 1.17
C TRP A 18 -5.50 -0.65 1.71
N ASP A 19 -5.75 -1.91 1.33
CA ASP A 19 -6.91 -2.66 1.82
C ASP A 19 -6.85 -2.83 3.33
N MET A 20 -5.67 -3.16 3.87
CA MET A 20 -5.48 -3.31 5.31
C MET A 20 -5.74 -1.99 6.04
N LEU A 21 -5.28 -0.88 5.48
CA LEU A 21 -5.54 0.45 6.05
C LEU A 21 -7.04 0.71 6.17
N LYS A 22 -7.80 0.44 5.11
CA LYS A 22 -9.25 0.63 5.12
C LYS A 22 -9.94 -0.25 6.16
N ILE A 23 -9.51 -1.50 6.26
CA ILE A 23 -10.05 -2.43 7.25
C ILE A 23 -9.77 -1.93 8.66
N MET A 24 -8.54 -1.52 8.95
CA MET A 24 -8.15 -1.04 10.27
C MET A 24 -8.88 0.25 10.65
N GLU A 25 -9.04 1.16 9.69
CA GLU A 25 -9.81 2.40 9.93
C GLU A 25 -11.28 2.10 10.21
N ASN A 26 -11.84 1.13 9.52
CA ASN A 26 -13.25 0.76 9.71
C ASN A 26 -13.50 0.02 11.02
N VAL A 27 -12.58 -0.86 11.42
CA VAL A 27 -12.73 -1.68 12.63
C VAL A 27 -12.34 -0.92 13.89
N TYR A 28 -11.22 -0.17 13.84
CA TYR A 28 -10.62 0.46 15.03
C TYR A 28 -10.69 1.98 15.04
N GLY A 29 -11.07 2.60 13.93
CA GLY A 29 -11.12 4.05 13.78
C GLY A 29 -9.85 4.62 13.15
N GLN A 30 -9.99 5.81 12.54
CA GLN A 30 -8.92 6.41 11.74
C GLN A 30 -7.67 6.81 12.53
N LYS A 31 -7.83 7.11 13.82
CA LYS A 31 -6.71 7.55 14.66
C LYS A 31 -6.23 6.46 15.61
N SER A 32 -6.68 5.24 15.41
CA SER A 32 -6.25 4.11 16.24
C SER A 32 -4.83 3.68 15.91
N MET A 33 -4.16 3.01 16.85
CA MET A 33 -2.81 2.51 16.63
C MET A 33 -2.73 1.53 15.44
N PRO A 34 -3.66 0.56 15.29
CA PRO A 34 -3.64 -0.32 14.12
C PRO A 34 -3.76 0.44 12.80
N ALA A 35 -4.62 1.47 12.75
CA ALA A 35 -4.80 2.28 11.54
C ALA A 35 -3.55 3.08 11.22
N GLU A 36 -2.88 3.65 12.22
CA GLU A 36 -1.64 4.38 12.01
C GLU A 36 -0.52 3.49 11.50
N LYS A 37 -0.40 2.27 12.03
CA LYS A 37 0.59 1.30 11.54
C LYS A 37 0.32 0.91 10.09
N ALA A 38 -0.94 0.68 9.75
CA ALA A 38 -1.33 0.34 8.39
C ALA A 38 -1.08 1.51 7.42
N LEU A 39 -1.33 2.73 7.87
CA LEU A 39 -1.06 3.94 7.09
C LEU A 39 0.43 4.08 6.79
N THR A 40 1.28 3.91 7.78
CA THR A 40 2.73 3.99 7.62
C THR A 40 3.22 2.95 6.61
N LYS A 41 2.72 1.73 6.71
CA LYS A 41 3.10 0.66 5.80
C LYS A 41 2.68 0.98 4.37
N TRP A 42 1.45 1.43 4.19
CA TRP A 42 0.95 1.81 2.87
C TRP A 42 1.77 2.96 2.26
N VAL A 43 2.01 4.03 3.03
CA VAL A 43 2.80 5.17 2.56
C VAL A 43 4.19 4.72 2.14
N THR A 44 4.83 3.84 2.91
CA THR A 44 6.16 3.32 2.62
C THR A 44 6.17 2.60 1.26
N TYR A 45 5.24 1.70 1.02
CA TYR A 45 5.16 0.97 -0.24
C TYR A 45 4.81 1.89 -1.41
N ASP A 46 3.87 2.80 -1.22
CA ASP A 46 3.46 3.74 -2.26
C ASP A 46 4.63 4.64 -2.68
N ASP A 47 5.33 5.22 -1.72
CA ASP A 47 6.49 6.07 -1.99
C ASP A 47 7.60 5.30 -2.69
N LEU A 48 7.89 4.09 -2.24
CA LEU A 48 8.91 3.25 -2.85
C LEU A 48 8.57 2.94 -4.32
N PHE A 49 7.33 2.62 -4.60
CA PHE A 49 6.88 2.35 -5.96
C PHE A 49 7.08 3.58 -6.85
N ARG A 50 6.67 4.75 -6.37
CA ARG A 50 6.80 6.00 -7.11
C ARG A 50 8.26 6.38 -7.37
N GLU A 51 9.14 6.14 -6.42
CA GLU A 51 10.57 6.41 -6.60
C GLU A 51 11.22 5.47 -7.60
N LEU A 52 10.86 4.18 -7.56
CA LEU A 52 11.47 3.19 -8.44
C LEU A 52 10.97 3.27 -9.88
N TYR A 53 9.71 3.58 -10.08
CA TYR A 53 9.07 3.49 -11.39
C TYR A 53 8.58 4.82 -11.94
N ASN A 54 8.66 5.90 -11.17
CA ASN A 54 8.22 7.24 -11.57
C ASN A 54 6.76 7.28 -11.98
N GLU A 55 5.95 6.41 -11.42
CA GLU A 55 4.51 6.36 -11.70
C GLU A 55 3.75 5.91 -10.46
N SER A 56 2.45 6.12 -10.46
CA SER A 56 1.57 5.75 -9.36
C SER A 56 1.27 4.25 -9.40
N PRO A 57 1.21 3.56 -8.24
CA PRO A 57 0.70 2.19 -8.22
C PRO A 57 -0.73 2.14 -8.73
N LEU A 58 -1.11 1.01 -9.30
CA LEU A 58 -2.48 0.77 -9.74
C LEU A 58 -3.26 0.12 -8.61
N TYR A 59 -4.25 0.82 -8.09
CA TYR A 59 -5.11 0.32 -7.02
C TYR A 59 -6.39 -0.26 -7.62
N SER A 60 -6.62 -1.53 -7.35
CA SER A 60 -7.76 -2.27 -7.88
C SER A 60 -8.95 -2.30 -6.91
N SER A 61 -8.71 -2.01 -5.65
CA SER A 61 -9.79 -1.98 -4.66
C SER A 61 -10.44 -0.60 -4.62
N ILE A 62 -11.72 -0.61 -4.47
CA ILE A 62 -12.53 0.62 -4.47
C ILE A 62 -13.36 0.69 -3.20
#